data_4fc5c641a7f0f4a9b02459c706f9caef
#
_entry.id   4fc5c641a7f0f4a9b02459c706f9caef
#
_cell.length_a   1.000
_cell.length_b   1.000
_cell.length_c   1.000
_cell.angle_alpha   90.00
_cell.angle_beta   90.00
_cell.angle_gamma   90.00
#
_symmetry.space_group_name_H-M   'P 1'
#
loop_
_entity.id
_entity.type
_entity.pdbx_description
1 polymer ?
#
loop_
_entity_poly.entity_id
_entity_poly.type
_entity_poly.pdbx_seq_one_letter_code
_entity_poly.pdbx_strand_id
1 'polypeptide(L)'
;MKHRKGVRRGAGVFVTGTDTGVGKTVVTAALALALKRLGRSVGVMKPIETGLTLSRVERSDAARLRAVIESEETLSAICPYQFEQPVAPLAAAQAERRTIDLRVIRQVYRLLVNRYDYLVVEGIGGVRVPIAPKADVMDLIGSLKLPVVVVGRAGLGGINHALLVIEALRRRRIPLIALVLNRTGPVRSATMRFQEKTTVEALRKQAGLPVLGPLAYEPGLARSFRRSVARLARMSAMTALARLVKSSAR
;
A
#
# COMPACT_ATOMS: atom_id res chain seq x y z
N MET A 1 -3.77 -32.80 12.27
CA MET A 1 -3.72 -32.05 10.99
C MET A 1 -5.06 -32.21 10.27
N LYS A 2 -5.95 -31.22 10.30
CA LYS A 2 -7.21 -31.26 9.55
C LYS A 2 -6.96 -30.75 8.13
N HIS A 3 -7.08 -31.62 7.13
CA HIS A 3 -7.06 -31.25 5.71
C HIS A 3 -8.15 -30.22 5.44
N ARG A 4 -7.77 -28.96 5.14
CA ARG A 4 -8.66 -27.95 4.58
C ARG A 4 -8.98 -28.36 3.13
N LYS A 5 -10.18 -28.93 2.92
CA LYS A 5 -10.78 -29.14 1.59
C LYS A 5 -11.02 -27.76 0.94
N GLY A 6 -10.58 -27.60 -0.29
CA GLY A 6 -10.84 -26.45 -1.16
C GLY A 6 -9.82 -25.32 -0.99
N VAL A 7 -8.71 -25.37 -1.77
CA VAL A 7 -7.78 -24.26 -1.93
C VAL A 7 -8.51 -23.14 -2.67
N ARG A 8 -9.17 -22.23 -1.93
CA ARG A 8 -9.51 -20.91 -2.48
C ARG A 8 -8.19 -20.22 -2.79
N ARG A 9 -7.96 -19.87 -4.04
CA ARG A 9 -6.83 -18.98 -4.39
C ARG A 9 -6.94 -17.74 -3.51
N GLY A 10 -5.86 -17.38 -2.82
CA GLY A 10 -5.84 -16.20 -1.97
C GLY A 10 -6.20 -14.94 -2.77
N ALA A 11 -6.85 -14.00 -2.12
CA ALA A 11 -7.19 -12.72 -2.73
C ALA A 11 -6.03 -11.74 -2.57
N GLY A 12 -5.75 -10.95 -3.60
CA GLY A 12 -4.77 -9.86 -3.54
C GLY A 12 -5.43 -8.50 -3.52
N VAL A 13 -4.76 -7.52 -2.92
CA VAL A 13 -5.11 -6.09 -2.99
C VAL A 13 -3.83 -5.28 -3.16
N PHE A 14 -3.86 -4.28 -4.03
CA PHE A 14 -2.73 -3.39 -4.25
C PHE A 14 -2.95 -2.05 -3.53
N VAL A 15 -1.99 -1.62 -2.75
CA VAL A 15 -1.99 -0.31 -2.07
C VAL A 15 -1.05 0.62 -2.82
N THR A 16 -1.60 1.62 -3.50
CA THR A 16 -0.83 2.68 -4.16
C THR A 16 -0.99 4.01 -3.44
N GLY A 17 -0.20 5.00 -3.80
CA GLY A 17 -0.30 6.34 -3.22
C GLY A 17 -0.51 7.40 -4.28
N THR A 18 -1.03 8.55 -3.85
CA THR A 18 -1.07 9.76 -4.68
C THR A 18 0.31 10.37 -4.87
N ASP A 19 1.27 9.99 -3.99
CA ASP A 19 2.64 10.49 -3.99
C ASP A 19 3.55 9.63 -3.09
N THR A 20 4.84 9.95 -3.05
CA THR A 20 5.79 9.46 -2.04
C THR A 20 5.47 10.11 -0.68
N GLY A 21 5.68 9.36 0.42
CA GLY A 21 5.49 9.90 1.78
C GLY A 21 4.05 10.09 2.24
N VAL A 22 3.03 9.69 1.45
CA VAL A 22 1.61 9.80 1.85
C VAL A 22 1.19 8.77 2.91
N GLY A 23 2.05 7.81 3.25
CA GLY A 23 1.81 6.79 4.28
C GLY A 23 1.33 5.45 3.75
N LYS A 24 1.72 5.07 2.52
CA LYS A 24 1.41 3.74 1.95
C LYS A 24 1.73 2.61 2.93
N THR A 25 2.96 2.58 3.45
CA THR A 25 3.44 1.52 4.35
C THR A 25 2.63 1.44 5.65
N VAL A 26 2.22 2.60 6.18
CA VAL A 26 1.35 2.67 7.36
C VAL A 26 -0.02 2.06 7.07
N VAL A 27 -0.63 2.45 5.94
CA VAL A 27 -1.95 1.93 5.54
C VAL A 27 -1.89 0.45 5.19
N THR A 28 -0.85 0.00 4.47
CA THR A 28 -0.61 -1.41 4.13
C THR A 28 -0.52 -2.27 5.38
N ALA A 29 0.32 -1.86 6.33
CA ALA A 29 0.51 -2.56 7.59
C ALA A 29 -0.78 -2.57 8.45
N ALA A 30 -1.48 -1.43 8.53
CA ALA A 30 -2.74 -1.33 9.27
C ALA A 30 -3.85 -2.19 8.65
N LEU A 31 -3.94 -2.24 7.30
CA LEU A 31 -4.88 -3.11 6.58
C LEU A 31 -4.57 -4.59 6.83
N ALA A 32 -3.30 -4.97 6.73
CA ALA A 32 -2.88 -6.34 6.99
C ALA A 32 -3.26 -6.80 8.41
N LEU A 33 -3.03 -5.96 9.44
CA LEU A 33 -3.47 -6.24 10.81
C LEU A 33 -4.99 -6.27 10.95
N ALA A 34 -5.71 -5.36 10.28
CA ALA A 34 -7.18 -5.35 10.33
C ALA A 34 -7.77 -6.64 9.71
N LEU A 35 -7.21 -7.14 8.60
CA LEU A 35 -7.58 -8.41 8.00
C LEU A 35 -7.25 -9.61 8.91
N LYS A 36 -6.06 -9.63 9.58
CA LYS A 36 -5.70 -10.65 10.59
C LYS A 36 -6.72 -10.68 11.73
N ARG A 37 -7.20 -9.52 12.19
CA ARG A 37 -8.24 -9.41 13.23
C ARG A 37 -9.60 -9.96 12.80
N LEU A 38 -9.88 -10.04 11.49
CA LEU A 38 -11.05 -10.73 10.95
C LEU A 38 -10.84 -12.25 10.79
N GLY A 39 -9.79 -12.81 11.41
CA GLY A 39 -9.47 -14.24 11.39
C GLY A 39 -8.89 -14.73 10.07
N ARG A 40 -8.23 -13.85 9.29
CA ARG A 40 -7.63 -14.23 8.01
C ARG A 40 -6.12 -14.43 8.13
N SER A 41 -5.58 -15.39 7.39
CA SER A 41 -4.15 -15.47 7.15
C SER A 41 -3.77 -14.39 6.12
N VAL A 42 -2.75 -13.57 6.45
CA VAL A 42 -2.41 -12.39 5.65
C VAL A 42 -0.92 -12.37 5.38
N GLY A 43 -0.56 -12.29 4.10
CA GLY A 43 0.80 -12.00 3.65
C GLY A 43 0.93 -10.55 3.19
N VAL A 44 2.16 -10.09 3.05
CA VAL A 44 2.52 -8.78 2.49
C VAL A 44 3.56 -8.94 1.40
N MET A 45 3.55 -8.02 0.44
CA MET A 45 4.56 -7.93 -0.61
C MET A 45 4.88 -6.45 -0.89
N LYS A 46 6.16 -6.13 -1.00
CA LYS A 46 6.69 -4.85 -1.45
C LYS A 46 7.55 -5.12 -2.69
N PRO A 47 6.98 -5.16 -3.90
CA PRO A 47 7.70 -5.65 -5.10
C PRO A 47 9.01 -4.96 -5.38
N ILE A 48 9.09 -3.66 -5.10
CA ILE A 48 10.25 -2.82 -5.37
C ILE A 48 10.44 -1.84 -4.22
N GLU A 49 11.67 -1.68 -3.75
CA GLU A 49 12.05 -0.67 -2.78
C GLU A 49 13.39 -0.03 -3.16
N THR A 50 13.50 1.28 -2.99
CA THR A 50 14.71 2.08 -3.30
C THR A 50 15.16 2.85 -2.05
N GLY A 51 16.42 3.25 -1.97
CA GLY A 51 16.99 3.95 -0.82
C GLY A 51 17.40 3.02 0.32
N LEU A 52 17.74 1.77 0.02
CA LEU A 52 18.12 0.75 0.98
C LEU A 52 19.64 0.60 1.07
N THR A 53 20.25 1.20 2.07
CA THR A 53 21.63 0.89 2.45
C THR A 53 21.66 -0.30 3.42
N LEU A 54 22.78 -1.03 3.50
CA LEU A 54 22.95 -2.15 4.43
C LEU A 54 22.57 -1.80 5.87
N SER A 55 22.90 -0.58 6.31
CA SER A 55 22.55 -0.09 7.67
C SER A 55 21.06 0.22 7.88
N ARG A 56 20.25 0.24 6.82
CA ARG A 56 18.82 0.59 6.86
C ARG A 56 17.88 -0.54 6.48
N VAL A 57 18.40 -1.73 6.13
CA VAL A 57 17.58 -2.88 5.70
C VAL A 57 16.49 -3.21 6.72
N GLU A 58 16.83 -3.24 8.02
CA GLU A 58 15.86 -3.50 9.10
C GLU A 58 14.80 -2.38 9.29
N ARG A 59 15.03 -1.22 8.68
CA ARG A 59 14.09 -0.09 8.68
C ARG A 59 13.38 0.10 7.35
N SER A 60 13.61 -0.81 6.41
CA SER A 60 12.93 -0.83 5.11
C SER A 60 11.42 -0.99 5.27
N ASP A 61 10.66 -0.58 4.26
CA ASP A 61 9.21 -0.80 4.24
C ASP A 61 8.90 -2.29 4.29
N ALA A 62 9.64 -3.11 3.53
CA ALA A 62 9.48 -4.56 3.52
C ALA A 62 9.76 -5.19 4.90
N ALA A 63 10.82 -4.77 5.60
CA ALA A 63 11.14 -5.26 6.95
C ALA A 63 10.07 -4.84 7.96
N ARG A 64 9.59 -3.60 7.90
CA ARG A 64 8.49 -3.10 8.74
C ARG A 64 7.20 -3.90 8.51
N LEU A 65 6.83 -4.14 7.25
CA LEU A 65 5.64 -4.94 6.90
C LEU A 65 5.78 -6.36 7.43
N ARG A 66 6.94 -7.00 7.20
CA ARG A 66 7.28 -8.34 7.71
C ARG A 66 7.10 -8.42 9.23
N ALA A 67 7.71 -7.48 9.96
CA ALA A 67 7.69 -7.46 11.43
C ALA A 67 6.29 -7.22 12.00
N VAL A 68 5.47 -6.38 11.33
CA VAL A 68 4.11 -6.06 11.82
C VAL A 68 3.19 -7.26 11.77
N ILE A 69 3.26 -8.08 10.72
CA ILE A 69 2.40 -9.26 10.57
C ILE A 69 3.04 -10.54 11.12
N GLU A 70 4.27 -10.46 11.63
CA GLU A 70 5.06 -11.61 12.11
C GLU A 70 5.21 -12.69 11.02
N SER A 71 5.61 -12.24 9.83
CA SER A 71 5.78 -13.13 8.68
C SER A 71 7.07 -13.92 8.78
N GLU A 72 7.00 -15.22 8.46
CA GLU A 72 8.17 -16.11 8.33
C GLU A 72 8.85 -16.00 6.96
N GLU A 73 8.24 -15.26 6.01
CA GLU A 73 8.81 -15.07 4.68
C GLU A 73 10.15 -14.31 4.75
N THR A 74 11.08 -14.65 3.87
CA THR A 74 12.34 -13.90 3.76
C THR A 74 12.09 -12.49 3.21
N LEU A 75 12.99 -11.54 3.48
CA LEU A 75 12.87 -10.19 2.90
C LEU A 75 12.92 -10.23 1.38
N SER A 76 13.72 -11.09 0.78
CA SER A 76 13.80 -11.27 -0.68
C SER A 76 12.50 -11.84 -1.28
N ALA A 77 11.76 -12.67 -0.54
CA ALA A 77 10.44 -13.12 -0.97
C ALA A 77 9.39 -12.02 -0.88
N ILE A 78 9.48 -11.14 0.12
CA ILE A 78 8.58 -9.99 0.27
C ILE A 78 8.95 -8.89 -0.73
N CYS A 79 10.25 -8.61 -0.92
CA CYS A 79 10.76 -7.53 -1.75
C CYS A 79 11.85 -8.04 -2.71
N PRO A 80 11.46 -8.56 -3.90
CA PRO A 80 12.40 -9.11 -4.86
C PRO A 80 13.34 -8.10 -5.49
N TYR A 81 12.96 -6.82 -5.54
CA TYR A 81 13.79 -5.75 -6.09
C TYR A 81 14.10 -4.71 -5.03
N GLN A 82 15.36 -4.69 -4.59
CA GLN A 82 15.89 -3.76 -3.61
C GLN A 82 17.06 -3.01 -4.24
N PHE A 83 17.06 -1.68 -4.09
CA PHE A 83 18.09 -0.79 -4.65
C PHE A 83 18.59 0.18 -3.59
N GLU A 84 19.88 0.52 -3.64
CA GLU A 84 20.52 1.44 -2.69
C GLU A 84 20.16 2.90 -2.96
N GLN A 85 20.07 3.28 -4.23
CA GLN A 85 19.85 4.68 -4.61
C GLN A 85 18.41 5.13 -4.29
N PRO A 86 18.20 6.27 -3.58
CA PRO A 86 16.89 6.78 -3.21
C PRO A 86 16.23 7.59 -4.35
N VAL A 87 16.10 6.95 -5.51
CA VAL A 87 15.52 7.54 -6.73
C VAL A 87 14.41 6.66 -7.29
N ALA A 88 13.79 7.07 -8.40
CA ALA A 88 12.78 6.24 -9.07
C ALA A 88 13.35 4.86 -9.45
N PRO A 89 12.57 3.77 -9.35
CA PRO A 89 13.05 2.40 -9.56
C PRO A 89 13.82 2.18 -10.86
N LEU A 90 13.36 2.75 -11.97
CA LEU A 90 14.08 2.65 -13.25
C LEU A 90 15.48 3.26 -13.16
N ALA A 91 15.59 4.44 -12.58
CA ALA A 91 16.90 5.13 -12.43
C ALA A 91 17.80 4.35 -11.45
N ALA A 92 17.26 3.84 -10.35
CA ALA A 92 18.00 3.02 -9.40
C ALA A 92 18.53 1.73 -10.06
N ALA A 93 17.69 1.04 -10.82
CA ALA A 93 18.06 -0.16 -11.54
C ALA A 93 19.16 0.11 -12.58
N GLN A 94 19.06 1.22 -13.32
CA GLN A 94 20.09 1.65 -14.28
C GLN A 94 21.43 1.95 -13.59
N ALA A 95 21.40 2.68 -12.48
CA ALA A 95 22.60 3.00 -11.71
C ALA A 95 23.31 1.74 -11.18
N GLU A 96 22.56 0.70 -10.82
CA GLU A 96 23.10 -0.58 -10.35
C GLU A 96 23.27 -1.63 -11.47
N ARG A 97 23.12 -1.23 -12.75
CA ARG A 97 23.22 -2.15 -13.92
C ARG A 97 22.31 -3.38 -13.80
N ARG A 98 21.13 -3.20 -13.22
CA ARG A 98 20.12 -4.22 -13.02
C ARG A 98 18.86 -3.89 -13.82
N THR A 99 18.01 -4.90 -14.03
CA THR A 99 16.72 -4.74 -14.72
C THR A 99 15.59 -5.23 -13.85
N ILE A 100 14.49 -4.47 -13.80
CA ILE A 100 13.26 -4.90 -13.16
C ILE A 100 12.40 -5.64 -14.18
N ASP A 101 12.18 -6.93 -13.95
CA ASP A 101 11.31 -7.77 -14.79
C ASP A 101 9.97 -8.01 -14.07
N LEU A 102 8.88 -7.53 -14.66
CA LEU A 102 7.54 -7.73 -14.14
C LEU A 102 7.12 -9.21 -14.07
N ARG A 103 7.76 -10.07 -14.87
CA ARG A 103 7.49 -11.54 -14.84
C ARG A 103 7.98 -12.12 -13.52
N VAL A 104 9.14 -11.71 -13.02
CA VAL A 104 9.68 -12.11 -11.71
C VAL A 104 8.72 -11.67 -10.60
N ILE A 105 8.28 -10.40 -10.63
CA ILE A 105 7.32 -9.89 -9.64
C ILE A 105 6.02 -10.71 -9.65
N ARG A 106 5.49 -11.03 -10.84
CA ARG A 106 4.29 -11.88 -10.96
C ARG A 106 4.50 -13.29 -10.44
N GLN A 107 5.68 -13.86 -10.66
CA GLN A 107 6.02 -15.20 -10.15
C GLN A 107 6.05 -15.21 -8.62
N VAL A 108 6.75 -14.27 -8.02
CA VAL A 108 6.79 -14.10 -6.56
C VAL A 108 5.39 -13.85 -5.99
N TYR A 109 4.61 -12.96 -6.61
CA TYR A 109 3.22 -12.73 -6.24
C TYR A 109 2.39 -14.02 -6.22
N ARG A 110 2.48 -14.85 -7.28
CA ARG A 110 1.75 -16.12 -7.37
C ARG A 110 2.14 -17.11 -6.27
N LEU A 111 3.42 -17.18 -5.92
CA LEU A 111 3.90 -18.01 -4.83
C LEU A 111 3.32 -17.56 -3.48
N LEU A 112 3.36 -16.25 -3.22
CA LEU A 112 2.89 -15.71 -1.95
C LEU A 112 1.35 -15.78 -1.83
N VAL A 113 0.59 -15.41 -2.86
CA VAL A 113 -0.88 -15.35 -2.77
C VAL A 113 -1.51 -16.71 -2.52
N ASN A 114 -0.85 -17.79 -2.91
CA ASN A 114 -1.34 -19.15 -2.66
C ASN A 114 -1.12 -19.62 -1.21
N ARG A 115 -0.30 -18.91 -0.42
CA ARG A 115 -0.01 -19.26 0.98
C ARG A 115 -0.94 -18.61 1.99
N TYR A 116 -1.65 -17.54 1.56
CA TYR A 116 -2.45 -16.69 2.44
C TYR A 116 -3.88 -16.56 1.94
N ASP A 117 -4.82 -16.26 2.85
CA ASP A 117 -6.19 -15.88 2.46
C ASP A 117 -6.18 -14.53 1.72
N TYR A 118 -5.29 -13.60 2.17
CA TYR A 118 -5.10 -12.27 1.56
C TYR A 118 -3.62 -11.95 1.43
N LEU A 119 -3.24 -11.36 0.29
CA LEU A 119 -1.92 -10.78 0.07
C LEU A 119 -2.08 -9.27 -0.17
N VAL A 120 -1.50 -8.46 0.71
CA VAL A 120 -1.49 -6.99 0.57
C VAL A 120 -0.19 -6.58 -0.11
N VAL A 121 -0.29 -6.04 -1.33
CA VAL A 121 0.85 -5.62 -2.14
C VAL A 121 1.00 -4.11 -2.06
N GLU A 122 2.17 -3.63 -1.62
CA GLU A 122 2.47 -2.20 -1.54
C GLU A 122 3.27 -1.73 -2.75
N GLY A 123 2.77 -0.71 -3.45
CA GLY A 123 3.48 -0.03 -4.54
C GLY A 123 4.60 0.89 -4.07
N ILE A 124 5.28 1.51 -5.03
CA ILE A 124 6.33 2.52 -4.80
C ILE A 124 5.94 3.84 -5.47
N GLY A 125 6.13 4.97 -4.76
CA GLY A 125 5.76 6.29 -5.27
C GLY A 125 4.29 6.41 -5.65
N GLY A 126 3.99 7.09 -6.74
CA GLY A 126 2.67 7.19 -7.37
C GLY A 126 2.53 6.27 -8.59
N VAL A 127 1.33 6.23 -9.18
CA VAL A 127 0.99 5.28 -10.27
C VAL A 127 1.79 5.46 -11.57
N ARG A 128 2.33 6.67 -11.82
CA ARG A 128 3.11 6.98 -13.02
C ARG A 128 4.64 6.90 -12.81
N VAL A 129 5.09 6.42 -11.65
CA VAL A 129 6.53 6.25 -11.39
C VAL A 129 7.09 5.16 -12.31
N PRO A 130 8.15 5.45 -13.10
CA PRO A 130 8.76 4.49 -14.02
C PRO A 130 9.51 3.41 -13.25
N ILE A 131 9.21 2.14 -13.57
CA ILE A 131 9.84 0.97 -12.96
C ILE A 131 10.68 0.17 -13.95
N ALA A 132 10.38 0.31 -15.25
CA ALA A 132 11.16 -0.27 -16.34
C ALA A 132 11.07 0.64 -17.58
N PRO A 133 11.87 0.47 -18.64
CA PRO A 133 11.91 1.39 -19.79
C PRO A 133 10.55 1.66 -20.45
N LYS A 134 9.63 0.69 -20.41
CA LYS A 134 8.29 0.79 -20.99
C LYS A 134 7.18 0.47 -19.99
N ALA A 135 7.45 0.57 -18.70
CA ALA A 135 6.49 0.24 -17.66
C ALA A 135 6.57 1.17 -16.45
N ASP A 136 5.42 1.54 -15.94
CA ASP A 136 5.23 2.27 -14.69
C ASP A 136 4.51 1.42 -13.62
N VAL A 137 4.25 1.99 -12.45
CA VAL A 137 3.53 1.30 -11.37
C VAL A 137 2.13 0.88 -11.80
N MET A 138 1.47 1.63 -12.68
CA MET A 138 0.14 1.28 -13.18
C MET A 138 0.18 0.03 -14.07
N ASP A 139 1.25 -0.16 -14.86
CA ASP A 139 1.47 -1.38 -15.64
C ASP A 139 1.72 -2.58 -14.72
N LEU A 140 2.44 -2.38 -13.60
CA LEU A 140 2.59 -3.42 -12.58
C LEU A 140 1.23 -3.82 -11.99
N ILE A 141 0.40 -2.84 -11.58
CA ILE A 141 -0.95 -3.12 -11.06
C ILE A 141 -1.77 -3.92 -12.08
N GLY A 142 -1.80 -3.48 -13.33
CA GLY A 142 -2.49 -4.16 -14.42
C GLY A 142 -1.98 -5.58 -14.65
N SER A 143 -0.67 -5.80 -14.55
CA SER A 143 -0.04 -7.12 -14.72
C SER A 143 -0.41 -8.10 -13.61
N LEU A 144 -0.64 -7.61 -12.39
CA LEU A 144 -1.08 -8.40 -11.23
C LEU A 144 -2.60 -8.59 -11.20
N LYS A 145 -3.36 -7.79 -11.96
CA LYS A 145 -4.83 -7.80 -12.02
C LYS A 145 -5.48 -7.63 -10.63
N LEU A 146 -4.93 -6.72 -9.82
CA LEU A 146 -5.39 -6.50 -8.46
C LEU A 146 -6.32 -5.29 -8.36
N PRO A 147 -7.35 -5.37 -7.51
CA PRO A 147 -8.09 -4.19 -7.09
C PRO A 147 -7.20 -3.29 -6.22
N VAL A 148 -7.46 -1.98 -6.27
CA VAL A 148 -6.57 -0.97 -5.72
C VAL A 148 -7.20 -0.20 -4.57
N VAL A 149 -6.42 -0.01 -3.52
CA VAL A 149 -6.62 1.00 -2.48
C VAL A 149 -5.67 2.17 -2.76
N VAL A 150 -6.21 3.37 -2.88
CA VAL A 150 -5.43 4.60 -3.05
C VAL A 150 -5.20 5.25 -1.70
N VAL A 151 -3.97 5.64 -1.38
CA VAL A 151 -3.62 6.40 -0.17
C VAL A 151 -3.30 7.83 -0.56
N GLY A 152 -4.01 8.79 0.04
CA GLY A 152 -3.83 10.21 -0.22
C GLY A 152 -3.67 11.02 1.06
N ARG A 153 -3.23 12.29 0.93
CA ARG A 153 -3.13 13.24 2.04
C ARG A 153 -4.51 13.80 2.39
N ALA A 154 -4.78 13.97 3.68
CA ALA A 154 -6.01 14.60 4.16
C ALA A 154 -6.01 16.14 4.09
N GLY A 155 -4.85 16.75 3.82
CA GLY A 155 -4.66 18.21 3.83
C GLY A 155 -4.59 18.82 2.42
N LEU A 156 -4.13 20.09 2.39
CA LEU A 156 -4.00 20.89 1.17
C LEU A 156 -3.21 20.16 0.08
N GLY A 157 -3.67 20.27 -1.17
CA GLY A 157 -3.14 19.54 -2.34
C GLY A 157 -3.69 18.12 -2.50
N GLY A 158 -4.32 17.55 -1.46
CA GLY A 158 -4.85 16.18 -1.48
C GLY A 158 -5.96 15.94 -2.50
N ILE A 159 -6.82 16.93 -2.77
CA ILE A 159 -7.94 16.82 -3.71
C ILE A 159 -7.41 16.52 -5.13
N ASN A 160 -6.59 17.42 -5.66
CA ASN A 160 -6.06 17.30 -7.01
C ASN A 160 -5.32 15.98 -7.23
N HIS A 161 -4.38 15.65 -6.35
CA HIS A 161 -3.58 14.43 -6.47
C HIS A 161 -4.44 13.17 -6.40
N ALA A 162 -5.44 13.14 -5.51
CA ALA A 162 -6.31 11.96 -5.39
C ALA A 162 -7.18 11.78 -6.64
N LEU A 163 -7.81 12.85 -7.13
CA LEU A 163 -8.70 12.78 -8.30
C LEU A 163 -7.93 12.38 -9.56
N LEU A 164 -6.73 12.94 -9.80
CA LEU A 164 -5.88 12.58 -10.93
C LEU A 164 -5.48 11.10 -10.91
N VAL A 165 -5.11 10.57 -9.74
CA VAL A 165 -4.75 9.14 -9.60
C VAL A 165 -5.97 8.25 -9.82
N ILE A 166 -7.11 8.58 -9.24
CA ILE A 166 -8.37 7.84 -9.42
C ILE A 166 -8.77 7.84 -10.90
N GLU A 167 -8.71 8.98 -11.57
CA GLU A 167 -9.03 9.08 -13.00
C GLU A 167 -8.07 8.24 -13.86
N ALA A 168 -6.76 8.31 -13.60
CA ALA A 168 -5.77 7.53 -14.33
C ALA A 168 -6.02 6.02 -14.21
N LEU A 169 -6.34 5.54 -13.00
CA LEU A 169 -6.66 4.13 -12.76
C LEU A 169 -7.97 3.71 -13.44
N ARG A 170 -9.01 4.57 -13.41
CA ARG A 170 -10.28 4.32 -14.09
C ARG A 170 -10.12 4.23 -15.61
N ARG A 171 -9.33 5.11 -16.23
CA ARG A 171 -9.03 5.06 -17.66
C ARG A 171 -8.40 3.75 -18.08
N ARG A 172 -7.62 3.11 -17.19
CA ARG A 172 -7.05 1.77 -17.39
C ARG A 172 -7.99 0.64 -16.95
N ARG A 173 -9.23 0.95 -16.55
CA ARG A 173 -10.23 -0.02 -16.05
C ARG A 173 -9.72 -0.86 -14.88
N ILE A 174 -8.84 -0.29 -14.06
CA ILE A 174 -8.33 -0.92 -12.85
C ILE A 174 -9.38 -0.77 -11.74
N PRO A 175 -9.84 -1.87 -11.11
CA PRO A 175 -10.84 -1.81 -10.05
C PRO A 175 -10.33 -1.04 -8.83
N LEU A 176 -11.14 -0.10 -8.32
CA LEU A 176 -10.84 0.71 -7.15
C LEU A 176 -11.73 0.29 -5.99
N ILE A 177 -11.12 0.05 -4.82
CA ILE A 177 -11.83 -0.33 -3.59
C ILE A 177 -12.18 0.90 -2.76
N ALA A 178 -11.19 1.74 -2.46
CA ALA A 178 -11.34 2.91 -1.62
C ALA A 178 -10.19 3.91 -1.79
N LEU A 179 -10.46 5.17 -1.42
CA LEU A 179 -9.46 6.17 -1.10
C LEU A 179 -9.30 6.24 0.42
N VAL A 180 -8.09 6.04 0.92
CA VAL A 180 -7.76 6.21 2.34
C VAL A 180 -7.00 7.51 2.52
N LEU A 181 -7.57 8.43 3.31
CA LEU A 181 -6.91 9.68 3.65
C LEU A 181 -6.07 9.49 4.91
N ASN A 182 -4.83 9.95 4.84
CA ASN A 182 -3.87 9.82 5.93
C ASN A 182 -3.29 11.17 6.31
N ARG A 183 -3.16 11.41 7.62
CA ARG A 183 -2.44 12.56 8.16
C ARG A 183 -0.94 12.26 8.17
N THR A 184 -0.17 12.98 7.38
CA THR A 184 1.29 12.86 7.33
C THR A 184 2.00 13.74 8.36
N GLY A 185 1.25 14.57 9.09
CA GLY A 185 1.72 15.45 10.16
C GLY A 185 0.59 15.83 11.12
N PRO A 186 0.93 16.50 12.25
CA PRO A 186 -0.06 16.93 13.21
C PRO A 186 -0.89 18.11 12.69
N VAL A 187 -2.18 18.12 12.99
CA VAL A 187 -3.09 19.24 12.69
C VAL A 187 -3.09 20.19 13.89
N ARG A 188 -2.35 21.31 13.78
CA ARG A 188 -2.06 22.21 14.90
C ARG A 188 -2.89 23.49 14.93
N SER A 189 -3.47 23.93 13.80
CA SER A 189 -4.20 25.20 13.72
C SER A 189 -5.66 25.01 13.30
N ALA A 190 -6.49 26.04 13.54
CA ALA A 190 -7.86 26.09 13.05
C ALA A 190 -7.90 26.03 11.51
N THR A 191 -6.99 26.73 10.84
CA THR A 191 -6.84 26.72 9.38
C THR A 191 -6.56 25.33 8.86
N MET A 192 -5.63 24.57 9.48
CA MET A 192 -5.33 23.19 9.07
C MET A 192 -6.55 22.28 9.26
N ARG A 193 -7.31 22.44 10.36
CA ARG A 193 -8.56 21.68 10.55
C ARG A 193 -9.60 21.99 9.49
N PHE A 194 -9.75 23.25 9.13
CA PHE A 194 -10.67 23.67 8.07
C PHE A 194 -10.26 23.12 6.70
N GLN A 195 -8.97 23.23 6.35
CA GLN A 195 -8.43 22.65 5.10
C GLN A 195 -8.64 21.13 5.02
N GLU A 196 -8.42 20.42 6.11
CA GLU A 196 -8.66 18.98 6.17
C GLU A 196 -10.15 18.67 5.98
N LYS A 197 -11.03 19.35 6.71
CA LYS A 197 -12.48 19.16 6.62
C LYS A 197 -12.96 19.37 5.20
N THR A 198 -12.60 20.49 4.57
CA THR A 198 -13.03 20.81 3.20
C THR A 198 -12.44 19.84 2.17
N THR A 199 -11.18 19.39 2.36
CA THR A 199 -10.56 18.36 1.51
C THR A 199 -11.33 17.03 1.59
N VAL A 200 -11.67 16.58 2.80
CA VAL A 200 -12.42 15.33 3.00
C VAL A 200 -13.82 15.42 2.38
N GLU A 201 -14.52 16.54 2.60
CA GLU A 201 -15.87 16.76 2.06
C GLU A 201 -15.86 16.78 0.52
N ALA A 202 -14.91 17.50 -0.09
CA ALA A 202 -14.75 17.55 -1.53
C ALA A 202 -14.48 16.16 -2.13
N LEU A 203 -13.56 15.41 -1.54
CA LEU A 203 -13.23 14.07 -2.02
C LEU A 203 -14.40 13.10 -1.86
N ARG A 204 -15.16 13.15 -0.76
CA ARG A 204 -16.37 12.34 -0.58
C ARG A 204 -17.43 12.60 -1.66
N LYS A 205 -17.54 13.85 -2.13
CA LYS A 205 -18.47 14.22 -3.18
C LYS A 205 -17.98 13.82 -4.60
N GLN A 206 -16.67 13.91 -4.85
CA GLN A 206 -16.13 13.85 -6.22
C GLN A 206 -15.41 12.53 -6.55
N ALA A 207 -14.91 11.80 -5.57
CA ALA A 207 -14.09 10.62 -5.84
C ALA A 207 -14.88 9.45 -6.46
N GLY A 208 -16.20 9.37 -6.24
CA GLY A 208 -17.05 8.30 -6.78
C GLY A 208 -16.67 6.89 -6.29
N LEU A 209 -16.07 6.80 -5.11
CA LEU A 209 -15.73 5.58 -4.39
C LEU A 209 -15.68 5.86 -2.88
N PRO A 210 -15.68 4.84 -2.01
CA PRO A 210 -15.56 5.03 -0.57
C PRO A 210 -14.31 5.83 -0.19
N VAL A 211 -14.49 6.94 0.57
CA VAL A 211 -13.41 7.77 1.12
C VAL A 211 -13.35 7.56 2.63
N LEU A 212 -12.29 6.92 3.08
CA LEU A 212 -12.09 6.50 4.47
C LEU A 212 -11.04 7.37 5.18
N GLY A 213 -11.19 7.53 6.46
CA GLY A 213 -10.29 8.38 7.27
C GLY A 213 -10.84 9.80 7.46
N PRO A 214 -9.98 10.79 7.81
CA PRO A 214 -8.52 10.68 7.89
C PRO A 214 -8.02 9.75 9.01
N LEU A 215 -6.97 8.99 8.71
CA LEU A 215 -6.26 8.26 9.76
C LEU A 215 -5.51 9.27 10.65
N ALA A 216 -5.47 8.98 11.94
CA ALA A 216 -4.78 9.83 12.90
C ALA A 216 -3.28 9.92 12.62
N TYR A 217 -2.70 11.11 12.85
CA TYR A 217 -1.25 11.24 12.88
C TYR A 217 -0.69 10.50 14.09
N GLU A 218 0.26 9.62 13.86
CA GLU A 218 0.92 8.81 14.88
C GLU A 218 2.37 9.25 15.05
N PRO A 219 2.69 10.10 16.04
CA PRO A 219 4.06 10.58 16.27
C PRO A 219 5.02 9.45 16.69
N GLY A 220 4.47 8.36 17.19
CA GLY A 220 5.24 7.17 17.60
C GLY A 220 5.74 6.27 16.47
N LEU A 221 5.38 6.54 15.21
CA LEU A 221 5.77 5.67 14.06
C LEU A 221 7.29 5.49 13.94
N ALA A 222 8.07 6.55 14.21
CA ALA A 222 9.53 6.48 14.16
C ALA A 222 10.14 5.64 15.31
N ARG A 223 9.49 5.65 16.50
CA ARG A 223 9.98 4.96 17.71
C ARG A 223 9.50 3.52 17.78
N SER A 224 8.25 3.28 17.45
CA SER A 224 7.61 1.95 17.52
C SER A 224 6.55 1.82 16.43
N PHE A 225 6.98 1.49 15.22
CA PHE A 225 6.12 1.31 14.06
C PHE A 225 4.98 0.33 14.34
N ARG A 226 5.31 -0.86 14.87
CA ARG A 226 4.35 -1.93 15.16
C ARG A 226 3.23 -1.48 16.12
N ARG A 227 3.57 -0.80 17.24
CA ARG A 227 2.57 -0.30 18.20
C ARG A 227 1.67 0.76 17.60
N SER A 228 2.24 1.71 16.87
CA SER A 228 1.50 2.80 16.22
C SER A 228 0.53 2.28 15.17
N VAL A 229 0.98 1.37 14.30
CA VAL A 229 0.14 0.74 13.29
C VAL A 229 -0.96 -0.13 13.93
N ALA A 230 -0.67 -0.82 15.04
CA ALA A 230 -1.69 -1.59 15.76
C ALA A 230 -2.84 -0.73 16.30
N ARG A 231 -2.55 0.53 16.72
CA ARG A 231 -3.61 1.50 17.08
C ARG A 231 -4.42 1.91 15.85
N LEU A 232 -3.75 2.26 14.75
CA LEU A 232 -4.43 2.63 13.50
C LEU A 232 -5.32 1.51 12.97
N ALA A 233 -4.86 0.26 13.02
CA ALA A 233 -5.62 -0.91 12.58
C ALA A 233 -6.95 -1.13 13.33
N ARG A 234 -7.10 -0.51 14.52
CA ARG A 234 -8.34 -0.55 15.32
C ARG A 234 -9.33 0.56 14.96
N MET A 235 -8.92 1.55 14.19
CA MET A 235 -9.82 2.63 13.77
C MET A 235 -10.95 2.09 12.89
N SER A 236 -12.13 2.70 13.01
CA SER A 236 -13.31 2.34 12.21
C SER A 236 -13.05 2.39 10.70
N ALA A 237 -12.25 3.36 10.24
CA ALA A 237 -11.82 3.47 8.84
C ALA A 237 -11.07 2.23 8.35
N MET A 238 -10.16 1.67 9.15
CA MET A 238 -9.40 0.48 8.78
C MET A 238 -10.25 -0.79 8.86
N THR A 239 -11.17 -0.86 9.82
CA THR A 239 -12.15 -1.95 9.88
C THR A 239 -13.08 -1.93 8.66
N ALA A 240 -13.55 -0.75 8.25
CA ALA A 240 -14.35 -0.58 7.04
C ALA A 240 -13.55 -0.98 5.78
N LEU A 241 -12.29 -0.53 5.67
CA LEU A 241 -11.41 -0.92 4.56
C LEU A 241 -11.24 -2.44 4.46
N ALA A 242 -10.95 -3.11 5.58
CA ALA A 242 -10.79 -4.57 5.60
C ALA A 242 -12.07 -5.31 5.16
N ARG A 243 -13.26 -4.79 5.50
CA ARG A 243 -14.54 -5.32 5.03
C ARG A 243 -14.72 -5.13 3.52
N LEU A 244 -14.39 -3.94 2.98
CA LEU A 244 -14.45 -3.66 1.55
C LEU A 244 -13.51 -4.57 0.76
N VAL A 245 -12.26 -4.75 1.23
CA VAL A 245 -11.30 -5.68 0.62
C VAL A 245 -11.83 -7.12 0.65
N LYS A 246 -12.46 -7.53 1.76
CA LYS A 246 -13.08 -8.86 1.87
C LYS A 246 -14.25 -9.05 0.90
N SER A 247 -15.05 -8.02 0.66
CA SER A 247 -16.19 -8.11 -0.28
C SER A 247 -15.77 -8.08 -1.74
N SER A 248 -14.67 -7.37 -2.10
CA SER A 248 -14.13 -7.32 -3.46
C SER A 248 -13.42 -8.60 -3.91
N ALA A 249 -13.15 -9.52 -2.98
CA ALA A 249 -12.50 -10.81 -3.23
C ALA A 249 -13.49 -11.94 -3.57
N ARG A 250 -14.77 -11.63 -3.67
CA ARG A 250 -15.85 -12.56 -4.08
C ARG A 250 -16.12 -12.44 -5.56
#